data_6f91e44d5fd398644e4bcf07f6a455e6
#
_entry.id   6f91e44d5fd398644e4bcf07f6a455e6
#
_cell.length_a   1.000
_cell.length_b   1.000
_cell.length_c   1.000
_cell.angle_alpha   90.00
_cell.angle_beta   90.00
_cell.angle_gamma   90.00
#
_symmetry.space_group_name_H-M   'P 1'
#
loop_
_entity.id
_entity.type
_entity.pdbx_description
1 polymer ?
#
loop_
_entity_poly.entity_id
_entity_poly.type
_entity_poly.pdbx_seq_one_letter_code
_entity_poly.pdbx_strand_id
1 'polypeptide(L)'
;MWGGATFDSSMRFLKEDPWERLTLLREKIPNILFQMLFRGSNAVGYSNYPDNVVKGFVHHAAERGMDIFRIFDSLNYAPNMKAAMEAVRETTNSICEAAICYTGDILDESKDKYSLKYYVDLANELKSMGAHILCIKDMAGLCRPYAAEKLVKIVIPIILQFLF
;
A
#
# COMPACT_ATOMS: atom_id res chain seq x y z
N MET A 1 16.92 2.35 0.99
CA MET A 1 15.53 1.89 1.10
C MET A 1 15.11 1.83 2.56
N TRP A 2 13.82 1.99 2.82
CA TRP A 2 13.26 2.01 4.16
C TRP A 2 11.85 1.38 4.15
N GLY A 3 11.37 0.90 5.30
CA GLY A 3 10.07 0.23 5.44
C GLY A 3 10.07 -1.24 5.00
N GLY A 4 8.97 -1.95 5.25
CA GLY A 4 8.85 -3.38 4.99
C GLY A 4 9.98 -4.20 5.64
N ALA A 5 10.55 -5.13 4.88
CA ALA A 5 11.65 -5.96 5.37
C ALA A 5 12.94 -5.17 5.68
N THR A 6 13.13 -4.01 5.06
CA THR A 6 14.32 -3.18 5.29
C THR A 6 14.34 -2.59 6.70
N PHE A 7 13.17 -2.29 7.28
CA PHE A 7 13.05 -1.85 8.67
C PHE A 7 13.60 -2.90 9.65
N ASP A 8 13.15 -4.14 9.50
CA ASP A 8 13.63 -5.27 10.31
C ASP A 8 15.11 -5.56 10.07
N SER A 9 15.55 -5.52 8.81
CA SER A 9 16.95 -5.80 8.46
C SER A 9 17.92 -4.76 9.04
N SER A 10 17.53 -3.50 9.11
CA SER A 10 18.35 -2.45 9.73
C SER A 10 18.65 -2.76 11.19
N MET A 11 17.64 -3.16 11.95
CA MET A 11 17.83 -3.54 13.36
C MET A 11 18.57 -4.86 13.52
N ARG A 12 18.14 -5.89 12.79
CA ARG A 12 18.58 -7.28 12.99
C ARG A 12 20.01 -7.51 12.53
N PHE A 13 20.37 -7.02 11.37
CA PHE A 13 21.65 -7.30 10.73
C PHE A 13 22.64 -6.14 10.80
N LEU A 14 22.19 -4.91 10.61
CA LEU A 14 23.07 -3.75 10.58
C LEU A 14 23.26 -3.12 11.96
N LYS A 15 22.40 -3.44 12.92
CA LYS A 15 22.39 -2.84 14.28
C LYS A 15 22.22 -1.32 14.24
N GLU A 16 21.47 -0.84 13.26
CA GLU A 16 21.12 0.56 13.08
C GLU A 16 19.70 0.84 13.57
N ASP A 17 19.47 2.08 14.04
CA ASP A 17 18.13 2.60 14.29
C ASP A 17 17.45 2.92 12.93
N PRO A 18 16.37 2.20 12.57
CA PRO A 18 15.67 2.45 11.32
C PRO A 18 15.04 3.84 11.22
N TRP A 19 14.70 4.45 12.34
CA TRP A 19 14.14 5.80 12.38
C TRP A 19 15.18 6.87 12.09
N GLU A 20 16.38 6.75 12.68
CA GLU A 20 17.53 7.61 12.37
C GLU A 20 17.90 7.46 10.89
N ARG A 21 17.93 6.23 10.37
CA ARG A 21 18.19 5.97 8.95
C ARG A 21 17.20 6.72 8.05
N LEU A 22 15.91 6.74 8.36
CA LEU A 22 14.91 7.46 7.57
C LEU A 22 15.18 8.98 7.58
N THR A 23 15.45 9.53 8.76
CA THR A 23 15.77 10.96 8.92
C THR A 23 17.02 11.34 8.10
N LEU A 24 18.10 10.57 8.21
CA LEU A 24 19.31 10.81 7.44
C LEU A 24 19.09 10.68 5.92
N LEU A 25 18.27 9.73 5.49
CA LEU A 25 17.89 9.61 4.07
C LEU A 25 17.16 10.86 3.59
N ARG A 26 16.19 11.36 4.38
CA ARG A 26 15.43 12.58 4.05
C ARG A 26 16.34 13.81 3.96
N GLU A 27 17.27 13.97 4.89
CA GLU A 27 18.25 15.06 4.87
C GLU A 27 19.12 15.05 3.60
N LYS A 28 19.56 13.86 3.19
CA LYS A 28 20.43 13.71 2.00
C LYS A 28 19.66 13.76 0.69
N ILE A 29 18.38 13.44 0.68
CA ILE A 29 17.54 13.33 -0.52
C ILE A 29 16.22 14.09 -0.29
N PRO A 30 16.25 15.42 -0.23
CA PRO A 30 15.05 16.21 0.12
C PRO A 30 14.03 16.28 -1.03
N ASN A 31 14.44 16.08 -2.29
CA ASN A 31 13.63 16.38 -3.47
C ASN A 31 12.92 15.16 -4.10
N ILE A 32 13.01 13.98 -3.47
CA ILE A 32 12.38 12.75 -3.98
C ILE A 32 11.37 12.26 -2.95
N LEU A 33 10.16 11.93 -3.40
CA LEU A 33 9.16 11.32 -2.54
C LEU A 33 9.58 9.91 -2.11
N PHE A 34 9.51 9.66 -0.81
CA PHE A 34 9.79 8.34 -0.25
C PHE A 34 8.51 7.53 -0.12
N GLN A 35 8.58 6.30 -0.60
CA GLN A 35 7.49 5.34 -0.50
C GLN A 35 7.92 4.14 0.32
N MET A 36 7.02 3.67 1.19
CA MET A 36 7.19 2.45 1.95
C MET A 36 6.07 1.45 1.71
N LEU A 37 6.40 0.17 1.81
CA LEU A 37 5.42 -0.91 1.85
C LEU A 37 4.90 -1.08 3.28
N PHE A 38 3.57 -1.18 3.43
CA PHE A 38 2.88 -1.34 4.71
C PHE A 38 1.87 -2.48 4.66
N ARG A 39 2.02 -3.47 5.53
CA ARG A 39 1.26 -4.74 5.49
C ARG A 39 -0.02 -4.67 6.34
N GLY A 40 -0.93 -3.75 6.03
CA GLY A 40 -2.16 -3.58 6.81
C GLY A 40 -1.88 -3.50 8.31
N SER A 41 -2.59 -4.26 9.13
CA SER A 41 -2.38 -4.30 10.58
C SER A 41 -1.05 -4.91 11.03
N ASN A 42 -0.31 -5.55 10.13
CA ASN A 42 1.04 -6.06 10.45
C ASN A 42 2.12 -4.97 10.33
N ALA A 43 1.79 -3.79 9.82
CA ALA A 43 2.75 -2.70 9.59
C ALA A 43 4.00 -3.19 8.83
N VAL A 44 5.17 -3.19 9.47
CA VAL A 44 6.41 -3.73 8.92
C VAL A 44 6.76 -5.11 9.49
N GLY A 45 5.93 -5.65 10.40
CA GLY A 45 6.14 -6.92 11.08
C GLY A 45 5.49 -8.13 10.39
N TYR A 46 5.37 -9.22 11.15
CA TYR A 46 4.88 -10.53 10.67
C TYR A 46 3.63 -11.02 11.43
N SER A 47 3.12 -10.22 12.35
CA SER A 47 1.88 -10.46 13.10
C SER A 47 1.11 -9.17 13.22
N ASN A 48 -0.20 -9.26 13.47
CA ASN A 48 -1.04 -8.09 13.65
C ASN A 48 -0.66 -7.31 14.90
N TYR A 49 -0.55 -6.01 14.76
CA TYR A 49 -0.40 -5.07 15.86
C TYR A 49 -1.75 -4.43 16.20
N PRO A 50 -1.95 -3.98 17.44
CA PRO A 50 -3.10 -3.14 17.80
C PRO A 50 -3.13 -1.83 17.01
N ASP A 51 -4.31 -1.29 16.78
CA ASP A 51 -4.52 -0.10 15.94
C ASP A 51 -3.71 1.13 16.42
N ASN A 52 -3.54 1.28 17.74
CA ASN A 52 -2.73 2.38 18.29
C ASN A 52 -1.24 2.26 17.91
N VAL A 53 -0.72 1.04 17.78
CA VAL A 53 0.67 0.79 17.31
C VAL A 53 0.77 1.09 15.83
N VAL A 54 -0.21 0.65 15.02
CA VAL A 54 -0.30 0.96 13.60
C VAL A 54 -0.32 2.46 13.37
N LYS A 55 -1.20 3.18 14.07
CA LYS A 55 -1.33 4.65 14.00
C LYS A 55 -0.05 5.36 14.44
N GLY A 56 0.54 4.94 15.55
CA GLY A 56 1.81 5.49 16.04
C GLY A 56 2.95 5.31 15.06
N PHE A 57 3.05 4.13 14.43
CA PHE A 57 4.06 3.85 13.42
C PHE A 57 3.92 4.77 12.19
N VAL A 58 2.70 4.91 11.67
CA VAL A 58 2.41 5.79 10.51
C VAL A 58 2.80 7.22 10.82
N HIS A 59 2.39 7.73 12.00
CA HIS A 59 2.71 9.09 12.44
C HIS A 59 4.23 9.32 12.52
N HIS A 60 4.96 8.45 13.21
CA HIS A 60 6.41 8.56 13.32
C HIS A 60 7.14 8.45 11.98
N ALA A 61 6.68 7.60 11.07
CA ALA A 61 7.27 7.49 9.74
C ALA A 61 7.04 8.77 8.92
N ALA A 62 5.83 9.33 8.96
CA ALA A 62 5.50 10.56 8.26
C ALA A 62 6.31 11.76 8.78
N GLU A 63 6.42 11.92 10.10
CA GLU A 63 7.22 12.99 10.73
C GLU A 63 8.69 12.94 10.31
N ARG A 64 9.22 11.75 10.05
CA ARG A 64 10.61 11.55 9.62
C ARG A 64 10.82 11.58 8.11
N GLY A 65 9.76 11.91 7.37
CA GLY A 65 9.84 12.18 5.93
C GLY A 65 9.37 11.05 5.02
N MET A 66 8.51 10.14 5.49
CA MET A 66 7.82 9.21 4.60
C MET A 66 6.63 9.92 3.95
N ASP A 67 6.60 9.92 2.61
CA ASP A 67 5.59 10.64 1.84
C ASP A 67 4.43 9.75 1.40
N ILE A 68 4.71 8.49 1.03
CA ILE A 68 3.72 7.58 0.45
C ILE A 68 3.71 6.26 1.20
N PHE A 69 2.54 5.90 1.72
CA PHE A 69 2.32 4.60 2.36
C PHE A 69 1.57 3.69 1.40
N ARG A 70 2.27 2.70 0.84
CA ARG A 70 1.68 1.63 0.02
C ARG A 70 1.16 0.54 0.93
N ILE A 71 -0.13 0.60 1.20
CA ILE A 71 -0.83 -0.31 2.11
C ILE A 71 -1.41 -1.46 1.30
N PHE A 72 -1.22 -2.69 1.77
CA PHE A 72 -1.77 -3.88 1.15
C PHE A 72 -2.14 -4.95 2.18
N ASP A 73 -3.02 -5.84 1.77
CA ASP A 73 -3.23 -7.14 2.37
C ASP A 73 -3.01 -8.22 1.30
N SER A 74 -2.27 -9.27 1.62
CA SER A 74 -1.89 -10.32 0.64
C SER A 74 -3.08 -11.12 0.11
N LEU A 75 -4.20 -11.12 0.84
CA LEU A 75 -5.45 -11.78 0.48
C LEU A 75 -6.51 -10.78 0.00
N ASN A 76 -6.14 -9.50 -0.19
CA ASN A 76 -7.06 -8.41 -0.52
C ASN A 76 -8.19 -8.23 0.51
N TYR A 77 -7.93 -8.50 1.79
CA TYR A 77 -8.91 -8.30 2.85
C TYR A 77 -8.88 -6.83 3.30
N ALA A 78 -9.73 -6.01 2.68
CA ALA A 78 -9.78 -4.57 2.90
C ALA A 78 -9.94 -4.16 4.38
N PRO A 79 -10.74 -4.85 5.22
CA PRO A 79 -10.83 -4.50 6.65
C PRO A 79 -9.48 -4.51 7.38
N ASN A 80 -8.53 -5.38 6.99
CA ASN A 80 -7.18 -5.41 7.57
C ASN A 80 -6.33 -4.19 7.18
N MET A 81 -6.70 -3.47 6.12
CA MET A 81 -6.00 -2.27 5.66
C MET A 81 -6.55 -0.99 6.34
N LYS A 82 -7.75 -1.07 6.93
CA LYS A 82 -8.52 0.08 7.39
C LYS A 82 -7.75 0.97 8.38
N ALA A 83 -7.24 0.40 9.47
CA ALA A 83 -6.55 1.16 10.51
C ALA A 83 -5.33 1.93 9.96
N ALA A 84 -4.58 1.31 9.04
CA ALA A 84 -3.44 1.95 8.39
C ALA A 84 -3.86 3.07 7.43
N MET A 85 -4.91 2.86 6.64
CA MET A 85 -5.43 3.87 5.71
C MET A 85 -5.99 5.08 6.46
N GLU A 86 -6.76 4.85 7.52
CA GLU A 86 -7.26 5.91 8.41
C GLU A 86 -6.11 6.70 9.04
N ALA A 87 -5.09 6.01 9.56
CA ALA A 87 -3.94 6.65 10.17
C ALA A 87 -3.21 7.61 9.21
N VAL A 88 -3.00 7.19 7.96
CA VAL A 88 -2.36 8.05 6.94
C VAL A 88 -3.21 9.29 6.65
N ARG A 89 -4.54 9.13 6.55
CA ARG A 89 -5.45 10.21 6.18
C ARG A 89 -5.72 11.20 7.33
N GLU A 90 -5.81 10.70 8.55
CA GLU A 90 -6.23 11.51 9.70
C GLU A 90 -5.04 12.22 10.37
N THR A 91 -3.87 11.62 10.35
CA THR A 91 -2.73 12.05 11.17
C THR A 91 -1.56 12.61 10.38
N THR A 92 -1.57 12.54 9.05
CA THR A 92 -0.44 12.95 8.23
C THR A 92 -0.87 13.69 6.97
N ASN A 93 0.10 14.40 6.35
CA ASN A 93 -0.05 14.96 5.01
C ASN A 93 0.45 13.99 3.93
N SER A 94 0.68 12.72 4.30
CA SER A 94 1.21 11.71 3.40
C SER A 94 0.12 11.13 2.48
N ILE A 95 0.56 10.48 1.43
CA ILE A 95 -0.29 9.87 0.42
C ILE A 95 -0.63 8.45 0.83
N CYS A 96 -1.93 8.14 0.88
CA CYS A 96 -2.45 6.79 1.06
C CYS A 96 -2.54 6.09 -0.30
N GLU A 97 -1.63 5.15 -0.56
CA GLU A 97 -1.66 4.29 -1.73
C GLU A 97 -2.15 2.91 -1.33
N ALA A 98 -3.35 2.52 -1.80
CA ALA A 98 -3.90 1.19 -1.54
C ALA A 98 -3.56 0.23 -2.68
N ALA A 99 -2.99 -0.94 -2.34
CA ALA A 99 -2.57 -1.90 -3.34
C ALA A 99 -3.54 -3.07 -3.45
N ILE A 100 -3.91 -3.38 -4.68
CA ILE A 100 -4.71 -4.55 -5.07
C ILE A 100 -3.75 -5.66 -5.49
N CYS A 101 -3.71 -6.76 -4.75
CA CYS A 101 -2.91 -7.92 -5.10
C CYS A 101 -3.58 -8.68 -6.26
N TYR A 102 -2.92 -8.68 -7.42
CA TYR A 102 -3.40 -9.38 -8.59
C TYR A 102 -3.09 -10.88 -8.51
N THR A 103 -4.08 -11.71 -8.83
CA THR A 103 -3.94 -13.15 -8.97
C THR A 103 -4.97 -13.69 -9.97
N GLY A 104 -4.77 -14.92 -10.45
CA GLY A 104 -5.65 -15.52 -11.45
C GLY A 104 -5.46 -14.97 -12.86
N ASP A 105 -6.48 -15.13 -13.68
CA ASP A 105 -6.52 -14.64 -15.07
C ASP A 105 -7.89 -14.03 -15.37
N ILE A 106 -7.95 -12.69 -15.41
CA ILE A 106 -9.21 -11.96 -15.69
C ILE A 106 -9.67 -12.08 -17.15
N LEU A 107 -8.90 -12.71 -18.02
CA LEU A 107 -9.28 -12.98 -19.41
C LEU A 107 -10.02 -14.31 -19.55
N ASP A 108 -9.92 -15.17 -18.53
CA ASP A 108 -10.62 -16.46 -18.50
C ASP A 108 -11.99 -16.29 -17.82
N GLU A 109 -13.03 -16.14 -18.66
CA GLU A 109 -14.41 -15.92 -18.21
C GLU A 109 -15.05 -17.16 -17.54
N SER A 110 -14.40 -18.34 -17.64
CA SER A 110 -14.88 -19.54 -16.95
C SER A 110 -14.59 -19.54 -15.45
N LYS A 111 -13.79 -18.57 -14.97
CA LYS A 111 -13.38 -18.46 -13.56
C LYS A 111 -14.13 -17.36 -12.84
N ASP A 112 -14.99 -17.72 -11.90
CA ASP A 112 -15.74 -16.78 -11.08
C ASP A 112 -14.86 -16.05 -10.07
N LYS A 113 -13.85 -16.74 -9.51
CA LYS A 113 -12.94 -16.21 -8.51
C LYS A 113 -11.88 -15.32 -9.16
N TYR A 114 -11.63 -14.15 -8.56
CA TYR A 114 -10.66 -13.15 -9.06
C TYR A 114 -10.98 -12.64 -10.46
N SER A 115 -12.27 -12.52 -10.76
CA SER A 115 -12.79 -11.97 -12.00
C SER A 115 -12.52 -10.46 -12.12
N LEU A 116 -12.72 -9.89 -13.30
CA LEU A 116 -12.63 -8.44 -13.49
C LEU A 116 -13.56 -7.68 -12.53
N LYS A 117 -14.80 -8.20 -12.32
CA LYS A 117 -15.77 -7.63 -11.39
C LYS A 117 -15.22 -7.58 -9.97
N TYR A 118 -14.57 -8.66 -9.52
CA TYR A 118 -13.92 -8.71 -8.20
C TYR A 118 -12.94 -7.55 -8.00
N TYR A 119 -12.08 -7.25 -8.99
CA TYR A 119 -11.11 -6.16 -8.89
C TYR A 119 -11.76 -4.77 -8.96
N VAL A 120 -12.84 -4.63 -9.72
CA VAL A 120 -13.62 -3.38 -9.77
C VAL A 120 -14.30 -3.12 -8.42
N ASP A 121 -14.92 -4.12 -7.83
CA ASP A 121 -15.57 -4.01 -6.52
C ASP A 121 -14.55 -3.64 -5.44
N LEU A 122 -13.40 -4.33 -5.42
CA LEU A 122 -12.30 -4.02 -4.48
C LEU A 122 -11.73 -2.61 -4.70
N ALA A 123 -11.56 -2.17 -5.95
CA ALA A 123 -11.11 -0.82 -6.25
C ALA A 123 -12.07 0.24 -5.71
N ASN A 124 -13.38 0.03 -5.87
CA ASN A 124 -14.40 0.92 -5.33
C ASN A 124 -14.41 0.92 -3.79
N GLU A 125 -14.23 -0.24 -3.16
CA GLU A 125 -14.12 -0.36 -1.70
C GLU A 125 -12.93 0.43 -1.19
N LEU A 126 -11.72 0.19 -1.71
CA LEU A 126 -10.51 0.90 -1.30
C LEU A 126 -10.59 2.41 -1.56
N LYS A 127 -11.24 2.81 -2.67
CA LYS A 127 -11.56 4.19 -2.94
C LYS A 127 -12.45 4.78 -1.85
N SER A 128 -13.54 4.10 -1.48
CA SER A 128 -14.47 4.56 -0.43
C SER A 128 -13.80 4.68 0.94
N MET A 129 -12.77 3.87 1.20
CA MET A 129 -11.91 3.95 2.37
C MET A 129 -10.91 5.11 2.30
N GLY A 130 -10.84 5.82 1.17
CA GLY A 130 -10.06 7.05 0.99
C GLY A 130 -8.64 6.84 0.46
N ALA A 131 -8.43 5.84 -0.38
CA ALA A 131 -7.20 5.73 -1.13
C ALA A 131 -7.02 6.95 -2.06
N HIS A 132 -5.84 7.57 -2.02
CA HIS A 132 -5.44 8.62 -2.95
C HIS A 132 -4.90 8.03 -4.26
N ILE A 133 -4.25 6.87 -4.19
CA ILE A 133 -3.69 6.13 -5.32
C ILE A 133 -4.12 4.67 -5.19
N LEU A 134 -4.49 4.02 -6.31
CA LEU A 134 -4.59 2.56 -6.40
C LEU A 134 -3.36 2.00 -7.09
N CYS A 135 -2.75 0.99 -6.48
CA CYS A 135 -1.61 0.24 -7.02
C CYS A 135 -2.06 -1.17 -7.42
N ILE A 136 -1.77 -1.58 -8.65
CA ILE A 136 -1.91 -2.98 -9.06
C ILE A 136 -0.62 -3.69 -8.69
N LYS A 137 -0.71 -4.64 -7.75
CA LYS A 137 0.42 -5.37 -7.21
C LYS A 137 0.42 -6.81 -7.76
N ASP A 138 1.18 -7.02 -8.83
CA ASP A 138 1.37 -8.35 -9.42
C ASP A 138 2.56 -9.07 -8.76
N MET A 139 2.31 -9.68 -7.60
CA MET A 139 3.35 -10.31 -6.78
C MET A 139 3.98 -11.54 -7.42
N ALA A 140 3.23 -12.25 -8.27
CA ALA A 140 3.64 -13.53 -8.84
C ALA A 140 3.94 -13.46 -10.34
N GLY A 141 3.83 -12.28 -10.97
CA GLY A 141 4.04 -12.10 -12.40
C GLY A 141 2.96 -12.77 -13.25
N LEU A 142 1.71 -12.77 -12.79
CA LEU A 142 0.59 -13.45 -13.47
C LEU A 142 -0.17 -12.53 -14.42
N CYS A 143 -0.02 -11.22 -14.29
CA CYS A 143 -0.76 -10.23 -15.04
C CYS A 143 -0.21 -10.12 -16.47
N ARG A 144 -0.87 -10.77 -17.41
CA ARG A 144 -0.50 -10.70 -18.82
C ARG A 144 -0.76 -9.31 -19.41
N PRO A 145 -0.06 -8.88 -20.48
CA PRO A 145 -0.21 -7.53 -21.03
C PRO A 145 -1.65 -7.12 -21.34
N TYR A 146 -2.44 -7.98 -21.97
CA TYR A 146 -3.84 -7.72 -22.28
C TYR A 146 -4.74 -7.69 -21.03
N ALA A 147 -4.42 -8.50 -20.02
CA ALA A 147 -5.10 -8.45 -18.73
C ALA A 147 -4.81 -7.12 -18.01
N ALA A 148 -3.55 -6.69 -18.02
CA ALA A 148 -3.15 -5.41 -17.47
C ALA A 148 -3.86 -4.24 -18.17
N GLU A 149 -3.87 -4.23 -19.49
CA GLU A 149 -4.56 -3.23 -20.28
C GLU A 149 -6.06 -3.16 -19.93
N LYS A 150 -6.74 -4.32 -19.90
CA LYS A 150 -8.17 -4.41 -19.57
C LYS A 150 -8.45 -3.91 -18.17
N LEU A 151 -7.65 -4.34 -17.17
CA LEU A 151 -7.80 -3.95 -15.78
C LEU A 151 -7.57 -2.45 -15.58
N VAL A 152 -6.48 -1.92 -16.12
CA VAL A 152 -6.11 -0.50 -16.00
C VAL A 152 -7.18 0.40 -16.63
N LYS A 153 -7.65 0.09 -17.84
CA LYS A 153 -8.70 0.88 -18.52
C LYS A 153 -9.99 1.00 -17.70
N ILE A 154 -10.32 -0.03 -16.92
CA ILE A 154 -11.56 -0.04 -16.12
C ILE A 154 -11.33 0.60 -14.75
N VAL A 155 -10.14 0.44 -14.16
CA VAL A 155 -9.85 0.98 -12.81
C VAL A 155 -9.50 2.47 -12.84
N ILE A 156 -8.88 2.98 -13.92
CA ILE A 156 -8.54 4.42 -14.04
C ILE A 156 -9.73 5.34 -13.78
N PRO A 157 -10.92 5.17 -14.41
CA PRO A 157 -12.06 6.05 -14.17
C PRO A 157 -12.53 6.05 -12.70
N ILE A 158 -12.34 4.95 -11.99
CA ILE A 158 -12.72 4.83 -10.57
C ILE A 158 -11.94 5.86 -9.73
N ILE A 159 -10.65 6.03 -9.99
CA ILE A 159 -9.79 6.99 -9.27
C ILE A 159 -10.00 8.43 -9.77
N LEU A 160 -10.11 8.63 -11.08
CA LEU A 160 -10.17 9.98 -11.65
C LEU A 160 -11.44 10.75 -11.30
N GLN A 161 -12.51 10.10 -10.88
CA GLN A 161 -13.75 10.76 -10.43
C GLN A 161 -13.60 11.68 -9.19
N PHE A 162 -12.42 11.73 -8.57
CA PHE A 162 -12.13 12.64 -7.45
C PHE A 162 -11.27 13.85 -7.80
N LEU A 163 -10.82 13.98 -9.03
CA LEU A 163 -9.97 15.09 -9.45
C LEU A 163 -10.74 16.27 -10.02
N PHE A 164 -12.11 16.20 -9.97
CA PHE A 164 -12.98 17.28 -10.45
C PHE A 164 -14.07 17.61 -9.46
#